data_d98ca13104d464de741140fde7f137ac
#
_entry.id   d98ca13104d464de741140fde7f137ac
#
_cell.length_a   1.000
_cell.length_b   1.000
_cell.length_c   1.000
_cell.angle_alpha   90.00
_cell.angle_beta   90.00
_cell.angle_gamma   90.00
#
_symmetry.space_group_name_H-M   'P 1'
#
loop_
_entity.id
_entity.type
_entity.pdbx_description
1 polymer ?
#
loop_
_entity_poly.entity_id
_entity_poly.type
_entity_poly.pdbx_seq_one_letter_code
_entity_poly.pdbx_strand_id
1 'polypeptide(L)'
;MATSFLYHGLKRQCKCVLRYYDHGHRRADRGETIQLVIHHVPWPIGTQRACTLGIGLYGVLLAIPGADYVLHNSLFLIAHFHNTIIGGAVFGYLAGFAFWFPKAMGFKLDERTGKAAFWCWQIGFMMAFLPLYVLGFLGMTRRLNHTNNPDWNLWLYIAAVGAFVIALGIFFQLLQLFISFKNKDKLNDTTGDPWNGHTLEWSTASPPQFYNFANIPHIKDIDAWTDTKERGDSYQKPEKYAPIHMPKNTSAGVFMSLSFTVMGFALIWHIWWLAAVGLIAGIGVFIKRCYTSDVDYYVQV
;
A
#
# COMPACT_ATOMS: atom_id res chain seq x y z
N MET A 1 7.98 -32.61 -4.10
CA MET A 1 8.28 -31.46 -4.99
C MET A 1 7.79 -30.12 -4.47
N ALA A 2 6.59 -29.99 -3.91
CA ALA A 2 6.06 -28.72 -3.37
C ALA A 2 6.85 -28.14 -2.18
N THR A 3 7.37 -28.97 -1.29
CA THR A 3 8.18 -28.55 -0.12
C THR A 3 9.52 -27.94 -0.50
N SER A 4 10.15 -28.39 -1.59
CA SER A 4 11.41 -27.84 -2.09
C SER A 4 11.23 -26.43 -2.69
N PHE A 5 10.09 -26.16 -3.34
CA PHE A 5 9.78 -24.86 -3.92
C PHE A 5 9.50 -23.80 -2.86
N LEU A 6 8.78 -24.17 -1.78
CA LEU A 6 8.51 -23.29 -0.62
C LEU A 6 9.82 -22.98 0.14
N TYR A 7 10.67 -23.97 0.34
CA TYR A 7 11.95 -23.80 1.04
C TYR A 7 12.91 -22.87 0.26
N HIS A 8 12.99 -22.99 -1.07
CA HIS A 8 13.81 -22.11 -1.90
C HIS A 8 13.21 -20.70 -2.05
N GLY A 9 11.90 -20.56 -2.07
CA GLY A 9 11.20 -19.25 -2.08
C GLY A 9 11.43 -18.50 -0.77
N LEU A 10 11.25 -19.12 0.38
CA LEU A 10 11.53 -18.55 1.70
C LEU A 10 13.01 -18.15 1.86
N LYS A 11 13.93 -19.02 1.38
CA LYS A 11 15.37 -18.76 1.46
C LYS A 11 15.82 -17.58 0.59
N ARG A 12 15.17 -17.35 -0.56
CA ARG A 12 15.39 -16.15 -1.39
C ARG A 12 14.83 -14.89 -0.74
N GLN A 13 13.63 -14.93 -0.20
CA GLN A 13 13.02 -13.78 0.50
C GLN A 13 13.79 -13.48 1.80
N CYS A 14 14.17 -14.45 2.59
CA CYS A 14 15.04 -14.23 3.76
C CYS A 14 16.42 -13.70 3.36
N LYS A 15 17.03 -14.14 2.25
CA LYS A 15 18.30 -13.58 1.78
C LYS A 15 18.17 -12.15 1.28
N CYS A 16 17.06 -11.77 0.63
CA CYS A 16 16.79 -10.37 0.27
C CYS A 16 16.61 -9.50 1.50
N VAL A 17 15.84 -9.94 2.49
CA VAL A 17 15.64 -9.23 3.76
C VAL A 17 16.92 -9.15 4.57
N LEU A 18 17.71 -10.22 4.63
CA LEU A 18 19.01 -10.24 5.32
C LEU A 18 20.08 -9.43 4.59
N ARG A 19 20.10 -9.41 3.24
CA ARG A 19 20.98 -8.52 2.47
C ARG A 19 20.62 -7.05 2.64
N TYR A 20 19.33 -6.73 2.68
CA TYR A 20 18.87 -5.38 3.01
C TYR A 20 19.31 -4.97 4.42
N TYR A 21 19.31 -5.90 5.37
CA TYR A 21 19.78 -5.69 6.75
C TYR A 21 21.31 -5.56 6.85
N ASP A 22 22.05 -6.37 6.10
CA ASP A 22 23.54 -6.39 6.14
C ASP A 22 24.14 -5.15 5.44
N HIS A 23 23.52 -4.68 4.36
CA HIS A 23 23.89 -3.40 3.72
C HIS A 23 23.51 -2.19 4.57
N GLY A 24 22.36 -2.21 5.26
CA GLY A 24 21.98 -1.20 6.24
C GLY A 24 22.92 -1.17 7.44
N HIS A 25 23.40 -2.33 7.94
CA HIS A 25 24.31 -2.41 9.09
C HIS A 25 25.74 -1.98 8.77
N ARG A 26 26.27 -2.22 7.58
CA ARG A 26 27.62 -1.75 7.20
C ARG A 26 27.70 -0.24 7.00
N ARG A 27 26.57 0.43 6.71
CA ARG A 27 26.46 1.89 6.65
C ARG A 27 25.95 2.54 7.94
N ALA A 28 25.47 1.76 8.90
CA ALA A 28 24.91 2.24 10.18
C ALA A 28 25.96 2.77 11.18
N ASP A 29 27.22 2.82 10.82
CA ASP A 29 28.23 3.61 11.57
C ASP A 29 28.01 5.14 11.46
N ARG A 30 27.04 5.57 10.63
CA ARG A 30 26.44 6.92 10.66
C ARG A 30 25.00 6.82 11.13
N GLY A 31 24.81 6.72 12.46
CA GLY A 31 23.59 6.40 13.17
C GLY A 31 22.37 7.31 13.00
N GLU A 32 22.21 8.01 11.89
CA GLU A 32 21.11 8.97 11.70
C GLU A 32 20.01 8.50 10.73
N THR A 33 20.33 7.66 9.75
CA THR A 33 19.41 7.38 8.64
C THR A 33 18.29 6.41 9.00
N ILE A 34 18.56 5.43 9.86
CA ILE A 34 17.54 4.45 10.30
C ILE A 34 16.60 5.07 11.35
N GLN A 35 17.10 5.96 12.20
CA GLN A 35 16.28 6.67 13.18
C GLN A 35 15.28 7.62 12.50
N LEU A 36 15.65 8.27 11.39
CA LEU A 36 14.75 9.18 10.65
C LEU A 36 13.56 8.46 10.01
N VAL A 37 13.77 7.31 9.38
CA VAL A 37 12.67 6.52 8.79
C VAL A 37 11.76 5.95 9.88
N ILE A 38 12.30 5.54 11.03
CA ILE A 38 11.54 5.02 12.16
C ILE A 38 10.78 6.15 12.89
N HIS A 39 11.32 7.38 12.93
CA HIS A 39 10.70 8.51 13.61
C HIS A 39 9.63 9.22 12.79
N HIS A 40 9.70 9.20 11.46
CA HIS A 40 8.80 9.97 10.59
C HIS A 40 7.74 9.12 9.88
N VAL A 41 7.98 7.82 9.67
CA VAL A 41 6.93 6.89 9.24
C VAL A 41 6.33 6.24 10.48
N PRO A 42 5.06 6.50 10.83
CA PRO A 42 4.46 6.04 12.09
C PRO A 42 4.20 4.53 12.17
N TRP A 43 4.79 3.74 11.27
CA TRP A 43 4.61 2.29 11.18
C TRP A 43 5.88 1.56 11.59
N PRO A 44 6.02 1.13 12.87
CA PRO A 44 7.22 0.42 13.32
C PRO A 44 7.34 -0.93 12.60
N ILE A 45 8.45 -1.13 11.94
CA ILE A 45 8.85 -2.37 11.24
C ILE A 45 8.70 -3.61 12.14
N GLY A 46 8.87 -3.45 13.46
CA GLY A 46 8.68 -4.51 14.44
C GLY A 46 7.27 -5.07 14.49
N THR A 47 6.25 -4.23 14.32
CA THR A 47 4.84 -4.65 14.36
C THR A 47 4.45 -5.42 13.10
N GLN A 48 4.95 -4.99 11.94
CA GLN A 48 4.77 -5.74 10.69
C GLN A 48 5.39 -7.13 10.77
N ARG A 49 6.57 -7.28 11.39
CA ARG A 49 7.20 -8.60 11.57
C ARG A 49 6.38 -9.53 12.46
N ALA A 50 5.85 -9.04 13.58
CA ALA A 50 4.99 -9.82 14.45
C ALA A 50 3.70 -10.25 13.75
N CYS A 51 3.06 -9.35 12.99
CA CYS A 51 1.91 -9.69 12.15
C CYS A 51 2.25 -10.73 11.09
N THR A 52 3.36 -10.57 10.38
CA THR A 52 3.77 -11.50 9.32
C THR A 52 4.08 -12.88 9.87
N LEU A 53 4.73 -12.96 11.06
CA LEU A 53 4.99 -14.22 11.72
C LEU A 53 3.68 -14.91 12.15
N GLY A 54 2.75 -14.15 12.73
CA GLY A 54 1.43 -14.65 13.12
C GLY A 54 0.63 -15.14 11.91
N ILE A 55 0.59 -14.37 10.82
CA ILE A 55 -0.04 -14.76 9.56
C ILE A 55 0.54 -16.09 9.05
N GLY A 56 1.88 -16.24 9.05
CA GLY A 56 2.56 -17.44 8.60
C GLY A 56 2.22 -18.66 9.44
N LEU A 57 2.36 -18.58 10.77
CA LEU A 57 2.07 -19.67 11.69
C LEU A 57 0.61 -20.12 11.66
N TYR A 58 -0.32 -19.18 11.69
CA TYR A 58 -1.75 -19.50 11.64
C TYR A 58 -2.20 -20.01 10.28
N GLY A 59 -1.56 -19.55 9.20
CA GLY A 59 -1.77 -20.08 7.85
C GLY A 59 -1.29 -21.52 7.72
N VAL A 60 -0.13 -21.85 8.29
CA VAL A 60 0.37 -23.24 8.33
C VAL A 60 -0.59 -24.14 9.13
N LEU A 61 -1.13 -23.64 10.26
CA LEU A 61 -2.08 -24.40 11.06
C LEU A 61 -3.36 -24.74 10.27
N LEU A 62 -3.91 -23.77 9.50
CA LEU A 62 -5.05 -23.99 8.60
C LEU A 62 -4.71 -24.87 7.38
N ALA A 63 -3.45 -25.00 7.01
CA ALA A 63 -3.02 -25.87 5.92
C ALA A 63 -2.87 -27.35 6.35
N ILE A 64 -2.88 -27.65 7.66
CA ILE A 64 -2.82 -29.01 8.19
C ILE A 64 -4.23 -29.58 8.23
N PRO A 65 -4.56 -30.67 7.48
CA PRO A 65 -5.93 -31.17 7.37
C PRO A 65 -6.61 -31.50 8.71
N GLY A 66 -5.88 -32.08 9.67
CA GLY A 66 -6.41 -32.40 11.00
C GLY A 66 -6.75 -31.17 11.84
N ALA A 67 -5.98 -30.08 11.72
CA ALA A 67 -6.26 -28.82 12.40
C ALA A 67 -7.38 -28.05 11.67
N ASP A 68 -7.34 -28.01 10.34
CA ASP A 68 -8.38 -27.33 9.55
C ASP A 68 -9.75 -27.96 9.74
N TYR A 69 -9.85 -29.27 9.90
CA TYR A 69 -11.12 -29.96 10.18
C TYR A 69 -11.86 -29.36 11.39
N VAL A 70 -11.14 -28.96 12.43
CA VAL A 70 -11.71 -28.35 13.65
C VAL A 70 -11.87 -26.83 13.49
N LEU A 71 -10.91 -26.16 12.87
CA LEU A 71 -10.85 -24.70 12.77
C LEU A 71 -11.62 -24.15 11.58
N HIS A 72 -11.94 -25.00 10.60
CA HIS A 72 -12.70 -24.62 9.42
C HIS A 72 -14.08 -24.08 9.81
N ASN A 73 -14.49 -22.97 9.17
CA ASN A 73 -15.75 -22.30 9.49
C ASN A 73 -15.89 -21.76 10.95
N SER A 74 -14.82 -21.73 11.72
CA SER A 74 -14.77 -21.09 13.04
C SER A 74 -14.37 -19.60 12.96
N LEU A 75 -14.40 -18.90 14.10
CA LEU A 75 -13.88 -17.54 14.21
C LEU A 75 -12.36 -17.46 14.07
N PHE A 76 -11.64 -18.57 14.20
CA PHE A 76 -10.22 -18.64 13.89
C PHE A 76 -9.92 -18.26 12.44
N LEU A 77 -10.71 -18.79 11.50
CA LEU A 77 -10.60 -18.44 10.08
C LEU A 77 -10.84 -16.96 9.84
N ILE A 78 -11.85 -16.38 10.54
CA ILE A 78 -12.16 -14.95 10.46
C ILE A 78 -10.96 -14.11 10.94
N ALA A 79 -10.41 -14.46 12.10
CA ALA A 79 -9.20 -13.79 12.64
C ALA A 79 -8.04 -13.87 11.66
N HIS A 80 -7.80 -15.06 11.07
CA HIS A 80 -6.67 -15.26 10.17
C HIS A 80 -6.76 -14.40 8.90
N PHE A 81 -7.87 -14.42 8.19
CA PHE A 81 -7.96 -13.64 6.96
C PHE A 81 -7.99 -12.13 7.20
N HIS A 82 -8.53 -11.65 8.35
CA HIS A 82 -8.41 -10.24 8.71
C HIS A 82 -6.98 -9.85 9.07
N ASN A 83 -6.21 -10.73 9.70
CA ASN A 83 -4.78 -10.50 9.90
C ASN A 83 -4.03 -10.39 8.58
N THR A 84 -4.38 -11.19 7.59
CA THR A 84 -3.77 -11.12 6.26
C THR A 84 -4.18 -9.84 5.51
N ILE A 85 -5.48 -9.52 5.48
CA ILE A 85 -5.99 -8.37 4.72
C ILE A 85 -5.69 -7.06 5.43
N ILE A 86 -6.04 -6.92 6.70
CA ILE A 86 -5.86 -5.66 7.44
C ILE A 86 -4.40 -5.52 7.86
N GLY A 87 -3.84 -6.54 8.54
CA GLY A 87 -2.46 -6.50 9.03
C GLY A 87 -1.40 -6.49 7.92
N GLY A 88 -1.68 -7.11 6.78
CA GLY A 88 -0.80 -7.10 5.61
C GLY A 88 -1.15 -5.97 4.62
N ALA A 89 -2.28 -6.09 3.93
CA ALA A 89 -2.59 -5.21 2.80
C ALA A 89 -3.00 -3.80 3.24
N VAL A 90 -3.95 -3.64 4.19
CA VAL A 90 -4.43 -2.31 4.58
C VAL A 90 -3.34 -1.52 5.28
N PHE A 91 -2.62 -2.12 6.22
CA PHE A 91 -1.53 -1.43 6.91
C PHE A 91 -0.38 -1.10 5.97
N GLY A 92 -0.05 -2.00 5.03
CA GLY A 92 0.93 -1.71 3.98
C GLY A 92 0.51 -0.55 3.08
N TYR A 93 -0.76 -0.51 2.68
CA TYR A 93 -1.33 0.60 1.90
C TYR A 93 -1.29 1.93 2.67
N LEU A 94 -1.70 1.94 3.93
CA LEU A 94 -1.67 3.15 4.76
C LEU A 94 -0.25 3.68 5.00
N ALA A 95 0.71 2.76 5.18
CA ALA A 95 2.12 3.11 5.29
C ALA A 95 2.66 3.72 3.98
N GLY A 96 2.38 3.09 2.84
CA GLY A 96 2.73 3.60 1.52
C GLY A 96 2.07 4.95 1.23
N PHE A 97 0.78 5.08 1.56
CA PHE A 97 0.06 6.34 1.44
C PHE A 97 0.74 7.46 2.23
N ALA A 98 1.06 7.24 3.51
CA ALA A 98 1.72 8.25 4.33
C ALA A 98 3.13 8.59 3.83
N PHE A 99 3.87 7.59 3.32
CA PHE A 99 5.23 7.76 2.81
C PHE A 99 5.28 8.56 1.52
N TRP A 100 4.41 8.25 0.55
CA TRP A 100 4.40 8.93 -0.75
C TRP A 100 3.47 10.15 -0.82
N PHE A 101 2.68 10.42 0.21
CA PHE A 101 1.77 11.56 0.25
C PHE A 101 2.48 12.91 -0.01
N PRO A 102 3.64 13.23 0.64
CA PRO A 102 4.34 14.46 0.36
C PRO A 102 4.79 14.58 -1.10
N LYS A 103 5.19 13.45 -1.69
CA LYS A 103 5.58 13.40 -3.10
C LYS A 103 4.41 13.70 -4.04
N ALA A 104 3.24 13.11 -3.76
CA ALA A 104 2.07 13.27 -4.60
C ALA A 104 1.41 14.65 -4.46
N MET A 105 1.39 15.21 -3.25
CA MET A 105 0.62 16.42 -2.91
C MET A 105 1.47 17.67 -2.67
N GLY A 106 2.79 17.52 -2.49
CA GLY A 106 3.73 18.62 -2.25
C GLY A 106 3.77 19.11 -0.79
N PHE A 107 3.07 18.48 0.15
CA PHE A 107 3.09 18.83 1.57
C PHE A 107 3.00 17.59 2.46
N LYS A 108 3.54 17.69 3.68
CA LYS A 108 3.56 16.59 4.66
C LYS A 108 2.21 16.43 5.36
N LEU A 109 1.94 15.21 5.83
CA LEU A 109 0.81 14.95 6.72
C LEU A 109 1.11 15.43 8.14
N ASP A 110 0.06 15.86 8.89
CA ASP A 110 0.19 16.22 10.29
C ASP A 110 0.59 15.01 11.14
N GLU A 111 1.73 15.11 11.82
CA GLU A 111 2.30 13.99 12.56
C GLU A 111 1.51 13.64 13.84
N ARG A 112 0.93 14.64 14.52
CA ARG A 112 0.26 14.41 15.82
C ARG A 112 -0.99 13.57 15.64
N THR A 113 -1.83 13.95 14.70
CA THR A 113 -3.06 13.20 14.35
C THR A 113 -2.73 11.87 13.68
N GLY A 114 -1.65 11.82 12.89
CA GLY A 114 -1.14 10.58 12.30
C GLY A 114 -0.69 9.54 13.34
N LYS A 115 0.02 9.97 14.38
CA LYS A 115 0.40 9.10 15.50
C LYS A 115 -0.82 8.59 16.28
N ALA A 116 -1.82 9.45 16.51
CA ALA A 116 -3.07 9.05 17.14
C ALA A 116 -3.83 8.01 16.29
N ALA A 117 -3.96 8.26 14.98
CA ALA A 117 -4.56 7.31 14.05
C ALA A 117 -3.83 5.96 14.08
N PHE A 118 -2.50 5.97 13.99
CA PHE A 118 -1.68 4.76 14.02
C PHE A 118 -1.94 3.92 15.28
N TRP A 119 -1.87 4.52 16.47
CA TRP A 119 -2.05 3.77 17.70
C TRP A 119 -3.48 3.24 17.85
N CYS A 120 -4.49 4.01 17.43
CA CYS A 120 -5.87 3.53 17.41
C CYS A 120 -6.04 2.34 16.45
N TRP A 121 -5.47 2.40 15.24
CA TRP A 121 -5.47 1.28 14.30
C TRP A 121 -4.79 0.06 14.90
N GLN A 122 -3.57 0.22 15.44
CA GLN A 122 -2.75 -0.88 15.96
C GLN A 122 -3.38 -1.57 17.17
N ILE A 123 -3.78 -0.78 18.19
CA ILE A 123 -4.38 -1.31 19.42
C ILE A 123 -5.76 -1.90 19.10
N GLY A 124 -6.57 -1.16 18.34
CA GLY A 124 -7.89 -1.61 17.93
C GLY A 124 -7.85 -2.90 17.13
N PHE A 125 -6.92 -3.04 16.21
CA PHE A 125 -6.73 -4.26 15.43
C PHE A 125 -6.38 -5.47 16.32
N MET A 126 -5.44 -5.32 17.24
CA MET A 126 -5.09 -6.41 18.18
C MET A 126 -6.28 -6.79 19.07
N MET A 127 -6.99 -5.79 19.62
CA MET A 127 -8.16 -6.04 20.46
C MET A 127 -9.34 -6.64 19.69
N ALA A 128 -9.52 -6.29 18.42
CA ALA A 128 -10.61 -6.81 17.60
C ALA A 128 -10.39 -8.27 17.17
N PHE A 129 -9.17 -8.63 16.76
CA PHE A 129 -8.94 -9.89 16.07
C PHE A 129 -8.22 -10.96 16.89
N LEU A 130 -7.36 -10.63 17.88
CA LEU A 130 -6.74 -11.65 18.73
C LEU A 130 -7.79 -12.46 19.54
N PRO A 131 -8.82 -11.85 20.13
CA PRO A 131 -9.86 -12.60 20.83
C PRO A 131 -10.61 -13.60 19.93
N LEU A 132 -10.72 -13.31 18.64
CA LEU A 132 -11.40 -14.22 17.69
C LEU A 132 -10.62 -15.53 17.47
N TYR A 133 -9.29 -15.52 17.61
CA TYR A 133 -8.51 -16.76 17.61
C TYR A 133 -8.85 -17.63 18.82
N VAL A 134 -8.97 -17.02 20.01
CA VAL A 134 -9.36 -17.73 21.24
C VAL A 134 -10.78 -18.30 21.08
N LEU A 135 -11.73 -17.51 20.59
CA LEU A 135 -13.10 -17.97 20.33
C LEU A 135 -13.13 -19.10 19.30
N GLY A 136 -12.28 -19.05 18.29
CA GLY A 136 -12.15 -20.11 17.31
C GLY A 136 -11.65 -21.43 17.93
N PHE A 137 -10.67 -21.39 18.83
CA PHE A 137 -10.21 -22.55 19.60
C PHE A 137 -11.25 -23.06 20.58
N LEU A 138 -12.11 -22.19 21.13
CA LEU A 138 -13.26 -22.56 21.95
C LEU A 138 -14.44 -23.12 21.16
N GLY A 139 -14.29 -23.31 19.85
CA GLY A 139 -15.29 -23.90 18.97
C GLY A 139 -16.40 -22.96 18.53
N MET A 140 -16.25 -21.64 18.69
CA MET A 140 -17.24 -20.70 18.19
C MET A 140 -17.22 -20.65 16.66
N THR A 141 -18.34 -21.02 16.04
CA THR A 141 -18.51 -21.01 14.59
C THR A 141 -18.73 -19.58 14.07
N ARG A 142 -18.31 -19.31 12.84
CA ARG A 142 -18.62 -18.05 12.16
C ARG A 142 -20.10 -17.97 11.78
N ARG A 143 -20.61 -16.75 11.51
CA ARG A 143 -21.98 -16.48 11.05
C ARG A 143 -23.08 -16.77 12.06
N LEU A 144 -22.76 -16.80 13.35
CA LEU A 144 -23.77 -16.84 14.38
C LEU A 144 -24.49 -15.49 14.46
N ASN A 145 -25.81 -15.50 14.54
CA ASN A 145 -26.61 -14.30 14.76
C ASN A 145 -26.61 -13.90 16.23
N HIS A 146 -26.64 -14.88 17.12
CA HIS A 146 -26.58 -14.70 18.58
C HIS A 146 -25.91 -15.90 19.23
N THR A 147 -25.51 -15.75 20.47
CA THR A 147 -24.93 -16.81 21.29
C THR A 147 -25.43 -16.69 22.71
N ASN A 148 -25.74 -17.82 23.34
CA ASN A 148 -26.14 -17.90 24.74
C ASN A 148 -25.02 -18.44 25.65
N ASN A 149 -23.84 -18.68 25.09
CA ASN A 149 -22.70 -19.20 25.86
C ASN A 149 -22.03 -18.04 26.61
N PRO A 150 -22.04 -18.02 27.96
CA PRO A 150 -21.46 -16.97 28.76
C PRO A 150 -19.94 -16.92 28.65
N ASP A 151 -19.25 -18.03 28.36
CA ASP A 151 -17.80 -18.11 28.28
C ASP A 151 -17.21 -17.32 27.11
N TRP A 152 -18.04 -17.05 26.09
CA TRP A 152 -17.63 -16.28 24.92
C TRP A 152 -17.81 -14.79 25.07
N ASN A 153 -18.64 -14.34 25.99
CA ASN A 153 -19.04 -12.95 26.12
C ASN A 153 -17.85 -12.00 26.37
N LEU A 154 -16.93 -12.38 27.26
CA LEU A 154 -15.75 -11.57 27.54
C LEU A 154 -14.94 -11.27 26.28
N TRP A 155 -14.66 -12.29 25.49
CA TRP A 155 -13.86 -12.16 24.26
C TRP A 155 -14.58 -11.34 23.19
N LEU A 156 -15.91 -11.51 23.08
CA LEU A 156 -16.74 -10.72 22.15
C LEU A 156 -16.78 -9.24 22.56
N TYR A 157 -16.87 -8.92 23.86
CA TYR A 157 -16.82 -7.54 24.33
C TYR A 157 -15.44 -6.90 24.04
N ILE A 158 -14.34 -7.61 24.28
CA ILE A 158 -13.00 -7.12 23.95
C ILE A 158 -12.90 -6.84 22.44
N ALA A 159 -13.39 -7.75 21.61
CA ALA A 159 -13.39 -7.60 20.16
C ALA A 159 -14.27 -6.40 19.71
N ALA A 160 -15.43 -6.20 20.33
CA ALA A 160 -16.31 -5.06 20.04
C ALA A 160 -15.66 -3.73 20.40
N VAL A 161 -14.99 -3.64 21.57
CA VAL A 161 -14.22 -2.45 21.95
C VAL A 161 -13.08 -2.23 20.95
N GLY A 162 -12.39 -3.28 20.53
CA GLY A 162 -11.36 -3.20 19.51
C GLY A 162 -11.89 -2.61 18.18
N ALA A 163 -13.05 -3.06 17.72
CA ALA A 163 -13.69 -2.51 16.53
C ALA A 163 -14.04 -1.02 16.68
N PHE A 164 -14.52 -0.59 17.86
CA PHE A 164 -14.74 0.82 18.14
C PHE A 164 -13.43 1.65 18.11
N VAL A 165 -12.34 1.10 18.64
CA VAL A 165 -11.02 1.77 18.59
C VAL A 165 -10.50 1.87 17.14
N ILE A 166 -10.77 0.88 16.29
CA ILE A 166 -10.47 0.98 14.84
C ILE A 166 -11.28 2.12 14.20
N ALA A 167 -12.56 2.25 14.54
CA ALA A 167 -13.39 3.36 14.05
C ALA A 167 -12.83 4.73 14.46
N LEU A 168 -12.32 4.87 15.69
CA LEU A 168 -11.58 6.06 16.11
C LEU A 168 -10.29 6.25 15.30
N GLY A 169 -9.60 5.18 14.95
CA GLY A 169 -8.42 5.23 14.07
C GLY A 169 -8.76 5.81 12.70
N ILE A 170 -9.84 5.36 12.09
CA ILE A 170 -10.36 5.91 10.81
C ILE A 170 -10.71 7.39 10.97
N PHE A 171 -11.39 7.76 12.06
CA PHE A 171 -11.73 9.15 12.34
C PHE A 171 -10.48 10.03 12.43
N PHE A 172 -9.46 9.62 13.19
CA PHE A 172 -8.20 10.37 13.29
C PHE A 172 -7.46 10.44 11.97
N GLN A 173 -7.57 9.42 11.11
CA GLN A 173 -6.98 9.45 9.78
C GLN A 173 -7.64 10.47 8.85
N LEU A 174 -8.97 10.54 8.87
CA LEU A 174 -9.71 11.57 8.14
C LEU A 174 -9.43 12.98 8.70
N LEU A 175 -9.35 13.10 10.02
CA LEU A 175 -8.97 14.34 10.68
C LEU A 175 -7.55 14.77 10.32
N GLN A 176 -6.60 13.83 10.24
CA GLN A 176 -5.24 14.08 9.77
C GLN A 176 -5.24 14.71 8.38
N LEU A 177 -5.98 14.12 7.45
CA LEU A 177 -6.12 14.66 6.10
C LEU A 177 -6.68 16.08 6.13
N PHE A 178 -7.78 16.29 6.83
CA PHE A 178 -8.42 17.60 6.95
C PHE A 178 -7.47 18.67 7.51
N ILE A 179 -6.77 18.37 8.61
CA ILE A 179 -5.80 19.29 9.23
C ILE A 179 -4.63 19.56 8.29
N SER A 180 -4.12 18.52 7.60
CA SER A 180 -3.00 18.66 6.68
C SER A 180 -3.36 19.55 5.49
N PHE A 181 -4.54 19.37 4.90
CA PHE A 181 -5.03 20.24 3.84
C PHE A 181 -5.25 21.69 4.29
N LYS A 182 -5.78 21.89 5.50
CA LYS A 182 -5.97 23.23 6.08
C LYS A 182 -4.63 23.95 6.33
N ASN A 183 -3.60 23.20 6.70
CA ASN A 183 -2.28 23.74 7.04
C ASN A 183 -1.24 23.48 5.94
N LYS A 184 -1.65 23.23 4.71
CA LYS A 184 -0.78 22.86 3.58
C LYS A 184 0.42 23.79 3.40
N ASP A 185 0.20 25.11 3.57
CA ASP A 185 1.25 26.12 3.37
C ASP A 185 2.38 26.01 4.43
N LYS A 186 2.04 25.58 5.67
CA LYS A 186 3.01 25.35 6.74
C LYS A 186 3.73 24.00 6.62
N LEU A 187 3.08 23.03 5.99
CA LEU A 187 3.56 21.66 5.82
C LEU A 187 4.18 21.43 4.45
N ASN A 188 4.32 22.51 3.65
CA ASN A 188 4.84 22.45 2.29
C ASN A 188 6.23 21.83 2.25
N ASP A 189 6.44 20.91 1.29
CA ASP A 189 7.73 20.30 1.02
C ASP A 189 8.43 21.03 -0.13
N THR A 190 9.41 21.85 0.22
CA THR A 190 10.22 22.59 -0.75
C THR A 190 11.44 21.81 -1.24
N THR A 191 11.75 20.67 -0.59
CA THR A 191 12.98 19.90 -0.87
C THR A 191 12.77 18.83 -1.94
N GLY A 192 11.55 18.33 -2.11
CA GLY A 192 11.24 17.17 -2.95
C GLY A 192 11.68 15.84 -2.34
N ASP A 193 12.42 15.86 -1.22
CA ASP A 193 12.92 14.68 -0.51
C ASP A 193 12.77 14.83 1.00
N PRO A 194 11.52 14.83 1.51
CA PRO A 194 11.24 15.09 2.92
C PRO A 194 11.76 14.00 3.88
N TRP A 195 12.10 12.82 3.34
CA TRP A 195 12.53 11.65 4.11
C TRP A 195 14.01 11.31 3.94
N ASN A 196 14.77 12.10 3.18
CA ASN A 196 16.13 11.76 2.75
C ASN A 196 16.18 10.35 2.11
N GLY A 197 15.28 10.13 1.14
CA GLY A 197 15.06 8.83 0.49
C GLY A 197 16.25 8.35 -0.32
N HIS A 198 16.25 7.05 -0.66
CA HIS A 198 17.36 6.39 -1.36
C HIS A 198 17.09 6.21 -2.86
N THR A 199 15.83 6.27 -3.26
CA THR A 199 15.36 5.94 -4.61
C THR A 199 15.08 7.18 -5.44
N LEU A 200 15.09 7.04 -6.76
CA LEU A 200 15.06 8.17 -7.72
C LEU A 200 13.78 9.00 -7.69
N GLU A 201 12.66 8.47 -7.20
CA GLU A 201 11.43 9.26 -7.06
C GLU A 201 11.63 10.49 -6.15
N TRP A 202 12.56 10.42 -5.21
CA TRP A 202 12.89 11.52 -4.30
C TRP A 202 13.82 12.58 -4.91
N SER A 203 14.37 12.31 -6.10
CA SER A 203 15.22 13.28 -6.82
C SER A 203 14.43 14.34 -7.58
N THR A 204 13.11 14.14 -7.75
CA THR A 204 12.23 15.07 -8.46
C THR A 204 11.54 16.04 -7.51
N ALA A 205 10.94 17.11 -8.03
CA ALA A 205 10.13 18.04 -7.23
C ALA A 205 8.87 17.35 -6.64
N SER A 206 8.28 17.93 -5.62
CA SER A 206 7.02 17.50 -5.02
C SER A 206 5.93 18.58 -5.22
N PRO A 207 4.86 18.36 -6.00
CA PRO A 207 4.60 17.20 -6.85
C PRO A 207 5.59 17.05 -8.02
N PRO A 208 5.82 15.83 -8.54
CA PRO A 208 6.71 15.63 -9.67
C PRO A 208 6.13 16.24 -10.94
N GLN A 209 7.00 16.74 -11.79
CA GLN A 209 6.60 17.19 -13.13
C GLN A 209 6.06 15.98 -13.92
N PHE A 210 5.11 16.21 -14.83
CA PHE A 210 4.45 15.12 -15.57
C PHE A 210 5.41 14.35 -16.51
N TYR A 211 6.56 14.92 -16.88
CA TYR A 211 7.62 14.26 -17.63
C TYR A 211 8.66 13.55 -16.71
N ASN A 212 8.52 13.62 -15.38
CA ASN A 212 9.40 13.12 -14.32
C ASN A 212 10.81 13.70 -14.36
N PHE A 213 11.63 13.32 -15.36
CA PHE A 213 13.02 13.74 -15.48
C PHE A 213 13.23 14.53 -16.77
N ALA A 214 13.67 15.77 -16.63
CA ALA A 214 14.09 16.60 -17.77
C ALA A 214 15.37 16.07 -18.41
N ASN A 215 16.25 15.47 -17.60
CA ASN A 215 17.45 14.76 -18.02
C ASN A 215 17.43 13.35 -17.44
N ILE A 216 17.61 12.33 -18.29
CA ILE A 216 17.53 10.92 -17.85
C ILE A 216 18.72 10.63 -16.93
N PRO A 217 18.48 10.23 -15.66
CA PRO A 217 19.54 9.95 -14.72
C PRO A 217 20.34 8.70 -15.10
N HIS A 218 21.65 8.74 -14.93
CA HIS A 218 22.51 7.59 -15.16
C HIS A 218 22.60 6.74 -13.90
N ILE A 219 21.94 5.58 -13.92
CA ILE A 219 21.85 4.67 -12.77
C ILE A 219 23.08 3.74 -12.76
N LYS A 220 23.81 3.72 -11.64
CA LYS A 220 24.98 2.84 -11.43
C LYS A 220 24.75 1.80 -10.33
N ASP A 221 23.88 2.09 -9.36
CA ASP A 221 23.61 1.22 -8.21
C ASP A 221 22.10 1.14 -7.92
N ILE A 222 21.71 0.20 -7.06
CA ILE A 222 20.32 -0.02 -6.62
C ILE A 222 19.79 1.22 -5.89
N ASP A 223 20.61 1.84 -5.03
CA ASP A 223 20.30 3.07 -4.30
C ASP A 223 20.75 4.32 -5.08
N ALA A 224 20.23 4.46 -6.29
CA ALA A 224 20.71 5.43 -7.28
C ALA A 224 20.67 6.88 -6.79
N TRP A 225 19.68 7.27 -5.98
CA TRP A 225 19.61 8.64 -5.45
C TRP A 225 20.64 8.89 -4.35
N THR A 226 20.87 7.90 -3.47
CA THR A 226 21.94 7.99 -2.46
C THR A 226 23.31 8.09 -3.10
N ASP A 227 23.61 7.26 -4.10
CA ASP A 227 24.86 7.31 -4.86
C ASP A 227 25.06 8.68 -5.52
N THR A 228 24.00 9.27 -6.07
CA THR A 228 24.04 10.62 -6.67
C THR A 228 24.29 11.70 -5.62
N LYS A 229 23.67 11.60 -4.43
CA LYS A 229 23.93 12.52 -3.31
C LYS A 229 25.38 12.42 -2.79
N GLU A 230 25.89 11.21 -2.61
CA GLU A 230 27.25 10.94 -2.13
C GLU A 230 28.32 11.47 -3.11
N ARG A 231 28.04 11.43 -4.42
CA ARG A 231 28.91 11.98 -5.45
C ARG A 231 28.83 13.52 -5.57
N GLY A 232 27.86 14.15 -4.93
CA GLY A 232 27.62 15.59 -5.03
C GLY A 232 26.95 16.03 -6.35
N ASP A 233 26.47 15.08 -7.16
CA ASP A 233 25.84 15.35 -8.46
C ASP A 233 24.35 15.66 -8.36
N SER A 234 23.76 15.53 -7.16
CA SER A 234 22.31 15.55 -6.92
C SER A 234 21.60 16.84 -7.35
N TYR A 235 22.33 17.96 -7.43
CA TYR A 235 21.75 19.27 -7.77
C TYR A 235 22.41 19.92 -8.98
N GLN A 236 23.18 19.17 -9.75
CA GLN A 236 23.79 19.69 -10.97
C GLN A 236 22.72 19.87 -12.04
N LYS A 237 22.54 21.10 -12.52
CA LYS A 237 21.66 21.40 -13.63
C LYS A 237 22.42 21.26 -14.95
N PRO A 238 21.87 20.62 -15.98
CA PRO A 238 22.46 20.60 -17.31
C PRO A 238 22.52 22.01 -17.88
N GLU A 239 23.53 22.31 -18.68
CA GLU A 239 23.68 23.64 -19.34
C GLU A 239 22.54 23.96 -20.31
N LYS A 240 21.97 22.94 -20.93
CA LYS A 240 20.83 23.05 -21.87
C LYS A 240 19.88 21.90 -21.72
N TYR A 241 18.59 22.21 -21.80
CA TYR A 241 17.52 21.21 -21.87
C TYR A 241 17.07 21.06 -23.34
N ALA A 242 16.79 19.81 -23.75
CA ALA A 242 16.14 19.53 -25.03
C ALA A 242 14.61 19.49 -24.83
N PRO A 243 13.81 19.88 -25.84
CA PRO A 243 12.36 19.68 -25.79
C PRO A 243 11.99 18.22 -25.61
N ILE A 244 11.08 17.95 -24.68
CA ILE A 244 10.68 16.57 -24.34
C ILE A 244 9.45 16.21 -25.15
N HIS A 245 9.55 15.11 -25.94
CA HIS A 245 8.44 14.57 -26.69
C HIS A 245 7.51 13.76 -25.79
N MET A 246 6.26 14.18 -25.65
CA MET A 246 5.28 13.57 -24.74
C MET A 246 4.01 13.14 -25.48
N PRO A 247 3.42 11.99 -25.11
CA PRO A 247 2.13 11.58 -25.64
C PRO A 247 1.02 12.47 -25.10
N LYS A 248 0.08 12.83 -25.98
CA LYS A 248 -1.11 13.62 -25.60
C LYS A 248 -2.11 12.77 -24.85
N ASN A 249 -2.59 13.28 -23.71
CA ASN A 249 -3.63 12.64 -22.94
C ASN A 249 -4.92 12.51 -23.74
N THR A 250 -5.58 11.36 -23.63
CA THR A 250 -6.83 11.08 -24.34
C THR A 250 -7.85 10.42 -23.42
N SER A 251 -9.12 10.78 -23.59
CA SER A 251 -10.25 10.13 -22.91
C SER A 251 -10.65 8.78 -23.54
N ALA A 252 -10.01 8.36 -24.64
CA ALA A 252 -10.38 7.14 -25.34
C ALA A 252 -10.33 5.90 -24.42
N GLY A 253 -9.33 5.81 -23.51
CA GLY A 253 -9.24 4.73 -22.54
C GLY A 253 -10.45 4.63 -21.61
N VAL A 254 -10.97 5.77 -21.15
CA VAL A 254 -12.16 5.82 -20.27
C VAL A 254 -13.40 5.33 -21.03
N PHE A 255 -13.63 5.85 -22.24
CA PHE A 255 -14.78 5.41 -23.05
C PHE A 255 -14.70 3.95 -23.45
N MET A 256 -13.50 3.45 -23.78
CA MET A 256 -13.28 2.04 -24.07
C MET A 256 -13.58 1.16 -22.85
N SER A 257 -13.05 1.52 -21.69
CA SER A 257 -13.30 0.81 -20.44
C SER A 257 -14.78 0.78 -20.10
N LEU A 258 -15.47 1.91 -20.19
CA LEU A 258 -16.92 1.99 -19.95
C LEU A 258 -17.72 1.09 -20.92
N SER A 259 -17.38 1.11 -22.20
CA SER A 259 -18.03 0.30 -23.24
C SER A 259 -17.87 -1.20 -22.94
N PHE A 260 -16.68 -1.65 -22.62
CA PHE A 260 -16.43 -3.05 -22.26
C PHE A 260 -17.00 -3.45 -20.91
N THR A 261 -17.12 -2.51 -19.95
CA THR A 261 -17.83 -2.75 -18.68
C THR A 261 -19.32 -3.01 -18.94
N VAL A 262 -19.97 -2.18 -19.78
CA VAL A 262 -21.37 -2.38 -20.20
C VAL A 262 -21.51 -3.73 -20.91
N MET A 263 -20.61 -4.07 -21.82
CA MET A 263 -20.62 -5.38 -22.49
C MET A 263 -20.50 -6.52 -21.49
N GLY A 264 -19.55 -6.46 -20.54
CA GLY A 264 -19.35 -7.49 -19.52
C GLY A 264 -20.56 -7.65 -18.60
N PHE A 265 -21.15 -6.54 -18.15
CA PHE A 265 -22.41 -6.58 -17.40
C PHE A 265 -23.53 -7.26 -18.19
N ALA A 266 -23.71 -6.87 -19.46
CA ALA A 266 -24.74 -7.41 -20.31
C ALA A 266 -24.57 -8.91 -20.58
N LEU A 267 -23.34 -9.40 -20.72
CA LEU A 267 -23.04 -10.83 -20.88
C LEU A 267 -23.41 -11.64 -19.63
N ILE A 268 -23.11 -11.11 -18.43
CA ILE A 268 -23.45 -11.78 -17.15
C ILE A 268 -24.98 -11.94 -17.02
N TRP A 269 -25.74 -10.91 -17.42
CA TRP A 269 -27.20 -10.90 -17.32
C TRP A 269 -27.91 -11.40 -18.58
N HIS A 270 -27.18 -11.96 -19.58
CA HIS A 270 -27.68 -12.48 -20.85
C HIS A 270 -28.49 -11.45 -21.68
N ILE A 271 -28.15 -10.16 -21.57
CA ILE A 271 -28.76 -9.06 -22.33
C ILE A 271 -28.00 -8.87 -23.63
N TRP A 272 -28.23 -9.74 -24.60
CA TRP A 272 -27.42 -9.88 -25.83
C TRP A 272 -27.35 -8.61 -26.67
N TRP A 273 -28.47 -7.88 -26.80
CA TRP A 273 -28.48 -6.63 -27.54
C TRP A 273 -27.57 -5.56 -26.90
N LEU A 274 -27.59 -5.47 -25.57
CA LEU A 274 -26.75 -4.51 -24.85
C LEU A 274 -25.26 -4.90 -24.91
N ALA A 275 -24.95 -6.19 -24.91
CA ALA A 275 -23.60 -6.70 -25.14
C ALA A 275 -23.07 -6.31 -26.52
N ALA A 276 -23.91 -6.42 -27.57
CA ALA A 276 -23.56 -5.99 -28.91
C ALA A 276 -23.32 -4.46 -28.97
N VAL A 277 -24.16 -3.66 -28.32
CA VAL A 277 -23.97 -2.21 -28.25
C VAL A 277 -22.65 -1.85 -27.55
N GLY A 278 -22.32 -2.47 -26.41
CA GLY A 278 -21.06 -2.26 -25.71
C GLY A 278 -19.84 -2.64 -26.57
N LEU A 279 -19.91 -3.76 -27.28
CA LEU A 279 -18.86 -4.19 -28.19
C LEU A 279 -18.66 -3.20 -29.35
N ILE A 280 -19.73 -2.82 -30.03
CA ILE A 280 -19.68 -1.89 -31.16
C ILE A 280 -19.16 -0.52 -30.71
N ALA A 281 -19.59 -0.02 -29.54
CA ALA A 281 -19.11 1.22 -28.97
C ALA A 281 -17.60 1.16 -28.67
N GLY A 282 -17.13 0.08 -28.05
CA GLY A 282 -15.70 -0.13 -27.76
C GLY A 282 -14.85 -0.17 -29.03
N ILE A 283 -15.27 -0.93 -30.04
CA ILE A 283 -14.63 -0.99 -31.36
C ILE A 283 -14.65 0.39 -32.03
N GLY A 284 -15.77 1.14 -31.97
CA GLY A 284 -15.87 2.47 -32.53
C GLY A 284 -14.88 3.46 -31.91
N VAL A 285 -14.72 3.43 -30.57
CA VAL A 285 -13.72 4.25 -29.88
C VAL A 285 -12.30 3.86 -30.29
N PHE A 286 -12.01 2.54 -30.42
CA PHE A 286 -10.73 2.04 -30.87
C PHE A 286 -10.39 2.53 -32.28
N ILE A 287 -11.32 2.34 -33.22
CA ILE A 287 -11.16 2.79 -34.61
C ILE A 287 -10.92 4.31 -34.66
N LYS A 288 -11.75 5.10 -33.97
CA LYS A 288 -11.56 6.56 -33.87
C LYS A 288 -10.15 6.93 -33.38
N ARG A 289 -9.63 6.19 -32.38
CA ARG A 289 -8.29 6.43 -31.85
C ARG A 289 -7.20 6.10 -32.87
N CYS A 290 -7.35 5.04 -33.66
CA CYS A 290 -6.40 4.67 -34.71
C CYS A 290 -6.29 5.73 -35.83
N TYR A 291 -7.37 6.45 -36.11
CA TYR A 291 -7.38 7.53 -37.12
C TYR A 291 -7.01 8.91 -36.58
N THR A 292 -6.73 9.03 -35.27
CA THR A 292 -6.34 10.31 -34.68
C THR A 292 -4.86 10.56 -34.93
N SER A 293 -4.53 11.65 -35.64
CA SER A 293 -3.16 12.06 -35.96
C SER A 293 -2.51 12.93 -34.88
N ASP A 294 -3.32 13.63 -34.07
CA ASP A 294 -2.86 14.50 -32.98
C ASP A 294 -2.64 13.68 -31.71
N VAL A 295 -1.48 13.01 -31.63
CA VAL A 295 -1.20 12.01 -30.57
C VAL A 295 -0.08 12.42 -29.62
N ASP A 296 0.65 13.49 -29.92
CA ASP A 296 1.85 13.90 -29.20
C ASP A 296 2.02 15.41 -29.16
N TYR A 297 2.92 15.87 -28.31
CA TYR A 297 3.32 17.28 -28.19
C TYR A 297 4.72 17.39 -27.59
N TYR A 298 5.37 18.54 -27.79
CA TYR A 298 6.67 18.84 -27.21
C TYR A 298 6.54 19.80 -26.05
N VAL A 299 7.19 19.47 -24.94
CA VAL A 299 7.31 20.32 -23.75
C VAL A 299 8.65 21.03 -23.81
N GLN A 300 8.62 22.36 -23.70
CA GLN A 300 9.81 23.16 -23.46
C GLN A 300 10.10 23.13 -21.96
N VAL A 301 11.34 22.79 -21.57
CA VAL A 301 11.78 22.65 -20.18
C VAL A 301 12.58 23.88 -19.74
#